data_cafb9f1f43a5581d0afa714f98bc9b86
#
_entry.id   cafb9f1f43a5581d0afa714f98bc9b86
#
_cell.length_a   1.000
_cell.length_b   1.000
_cell.length_c   1.000
_cell.angle_alpha   90.00
_cell.angle_beta   90.00
_cell.angle_gamma   90.00
#
_symmetry.space_group_name_H-M   'P 1'
#
loop_
_entity.id
_entity.type
_entity.pdbx_description
1 polymer ?
#
loop_
_entity_poly.entity_id
_entity_poly.type
_entity_poly.pdbx_seq_one_letter_code
_entity_poly.pdbx_strand_id
1 'polypeptide(L)'
;KHHAKVETEEDPHSPVIYGIKKVFWDGVSLYRDACHSKEDMQQYGRGTPDDWVEHKLYGAHPYWGPTLMAIIDIALFGVIGAAIWAVQMIWIPFWAAGFVNGIGHWAGYRNFESADTSRNLLPWGFWIGGEELHNNHHAFPSSAKFALRKWEFDIGWAAICAFRALGLAKVLRVAPTLDVRPNVPLPDAETLKAVLTHRFQAMTDYYRNVIVPTLRDEAQHAGESIKAVPRRMRRALADGGRWLDSDGSSKLQAVLAKRPTLKTVCDFRTRLAALMEQRGAEQALKGLQQWIVEAEQSGIRALQDFAARLKGYAVAA
;
A
#
# COMPACT_ATOMS: atom_id res chain seq x y z
N LYS A 1 4.70 12.34 6.29
CA LYS A 1 6.08 12.04 5.86
C LYS A 1 6.24 10.58 5.46
N HIS A 2 5.82 9.61 6.30
CA HIS A 2 5.93 8.18 6.02
C HIS A 2 5.40 7.81 4.63
N HIS A 3 4.13 8.10 4.28
CA HIS A 3 3.58 7.79 2.94
C HIS A 3 4.31 8.45 1.75
N ALA A 4 4.99 9.58 1.98
CA ALA A 4 5.74 10.26 0.93
C ALA A 4 7.16 9.70 0.76
N LYS A 5 7.71 9.06 1.79
CA LYS A 5 9.11 8.62 1.87
C LYS A 5 9.24 7.16 2.30
N VAL A 6 8.17 6.37 2.12
CA VAL A 6 8.11 4.98 2.58
C VAL A 6 9.37 4.22 2.22
N GLU A 7 9.97 3.60 3.25
CA GLU A 7 11.15 2.72 3.14
C GLU A 7 12.39 3.36 2.50
N THR A 8 12.48 4.68 2.58
CA THR A 8 13.73 5.42 2.33
C THR A 8 14.41 5.77 3.66
N GLU A 9 15.65 6.29 3.59
CA GLU A 9 16.36 6.77 4.79
C GLU A 9 15.64 7.91 5.51
N GLU A 10 14.74 8.61 4.81
CA GLU A 10 13.92 9.69 5.36
C GLU A 10 12.62 9.18 6.02
N ASP A 11 12.31 7.88 5.89
CA ASP A 11 11.13 7.28 6.53
C ASP A 11 11.36 7.16 8.04
N PRO A 12 10.52 7.78 8.89
CA PRO A 12 10.77 7.84 10.32
C PRO A 12 10.68 6.49 11.03
N HIS A 13 10.04 5.48 10.44
CA HIS A 13 9.79 4.21 11.15
C HIS A 13 9.74 2.98 10.23
N SER A 14 10.52 2.97 9.15
CA SER A 14 10.57 1.81 8.25
C SER A 14 11.24 0.59 8.90
N PRO A 15 10.57 -0.58 8.95
CA PRO A 15 11.20 -1.82 9.38
C PRO A 15 12.32 -2.30 8.45
N VAL A 16 12.32 -1.85 7.18
CA VAL A 16 13.37 -2.16 6.20
C VAL A 16 14.68 -1.45 6.58
N ILE A 17 14.58 -0.21 7.06
CA ILE A 17 15.73 0.63 7.44
C ILE A 17 16.19 0.33 8.87
N TYR A 18 15.27 0.37 9.83
CA TYR A 18 15.59 0.26 11.27
C TYR A 18 15.53 -1.17 11.81
N GLY A 19 14.95 -2.10 11.05
CA GLY A 19 14.64 -3.45 11.51
C GLY A 19 13.35 -3.53 12.33
N ILE A 20 12.63 -4.66 12.18
CA ILE A 20 11.32 -4.87 12.81
C ILE A 20 11.34 -4.74 14.34
N LYS A 21 12.39 -5.23 15.01
CA LYS A 21 12.46 -5.16 16.47
C LYS A 21 12.50 -3.73 16.97
N LYS A 22 13.30 -2.86 16.32
CA LYS A 22 13.40 -1.45 16.71
C LYS A 22 12.09 -0.72 16.44
N VAL A 23 11.49 -0.88 15.27
CA VAL A 23 10.22 -0.22 14.96
C VAL A 23 9.10 -0.70 15.90
N PHE A 24 9.07 -1.99 16.24
CA PHE A 24 8.03 -2.53 17.12
C PHE A 24 8.13 -2.00 18.57
N TRP A 25 9.34 -1.94 19.15
CA TRP A 25 9.52 -1.57 20.55
C TRP A 25 9.80 -0.08 20.77
N ASP A 26 10.52 0.56 19.84
CA ASP A 26 10.94 1.96 19.94
C ASP A 26 10.19 2.88 18.95
N GLY A 27 9.14 2.39 18.29
CA GLY A 27 8.40 3.14 17.27
C GLY A 27 7.85 4.47 17.74
N VAL A 28 7.44 4.53 19.02
CA VAL A 28 7.00 5.80 19.66
C VAL A 28 8.13 6.82 19.73
N SER A 29 9.35 6.39 20.07
CA SER A 29 10.53 7.28 20.11
C SER A 29 10.86 7.78 18.71
N LEU A 30 10.88 6.88 17.71
CA LEU A 30 11.10 7.23 16.30
C LEU A 30 10.08 8.25 15.80
N TYR A 31 8.80 8.09 16.15
CA TYR A 31 7.75 9.05 15.82
C TYR A 31 7.99 10.41 16.47
N ARG A 32 8.33 10.44 17.78
CA ARG A 32 8.59 11.67 18.52
C ARG A 32 9.80 12.41 17.96
N ASP A 33 10.87 11.69 17.61
CA ASP A 33 12.06 12.29 16.98
C ASP A 33 11.71 12.96 15.66
N ALA A 34 10.88 12.32 14.83
CA ALA A 34 10.41 12.90 13.57
C ALA A 34 9.57 14.18 13.78
N CYS A 35 8.81 14.27 14.87
CA CYS A 35 8.01 15.47 15.20
C CYS A 35 8.86 16.68 15.66
N HIS A 36 10.13 16.49 15.98
CA HIS A 36 11.01 17.61 16.33
C HIS A 36 11.47 18.42 15.11
N SER A 37 11.39 17.87 13.89
CA SER A 37 11.74 18.61 12.66
C SER A 37 10.63 19.61 12.31
N LYS A 38 10.93 20.89 12.44
CA LYS A 38 10.00 21.97 12.06
C LYS A 38 9.71 21.98 10.56
N GLU A 39 10.71 21.65 9.75
CA GLU A 39 10.58 21.53 8.28
C GLU A 39 9.59 20.44 7.91
N ASP A 40 9.71 19.26 8.52
CA ASP A 40 8.80 18.16 8.30
C ASP A 40 7.37 18.50 8.74
N MET A 41 7.21 19.15 9.90
CA MET A 41 5.90 19.57 10.38
C MET A 41 5.24 20.60 9.42
N GLN A 42 6.01 21.52 8.86
CA GLN A 42 5.49 22.49 7.87
C GLN A 42 5.15 21.81 6.53
N GLN A 43 5.96 20.87 6.09
CA GLN A 43 5.80 20.21 4.80
C GLN A 43 4.67 19.16 4.82
N TYR A 44 4.61 18.35 5.86
CA TYR A 44 3.73 17.15 5.93
C TYR A 44 2.53 17.33 6.86
N GLY A 45 2.56 18.28 7.80
CA GLY A 45 1.48 18.59 8.75
C GLY A 45 0.32 19.42 8.15
N ARG A 46 0.09 19.32 6.83
CA ARG A 46 -0.97 20.06 6.14
C ARG A 46 -2.26 19.25 6.10
N GLY A 47 -3.41 19.95 6.14
CA GLY A 47 -4.72 19.34 6.00
C GLY A 47 -5.46 19.08 7.31
N THR A 48 -4.86 19.42 8.46
CA THR A 48 -5.57 19.53 9.73
C THR A 48 -6.50 20.74 9.71
N PRO A 49 -7.60 20.76 10.50
CA PRO A 49 -8.45 21.94 10.63
C PRO A 49 -7.64 23.16 11.08
N ASP A 50 -7.82 24.28 10.36
CA ASP A 50 -7.19 25.57 10.68
C ASP A 50 -8.18 26.46 11.46
N ASP A 51 -8.52 26.00 12.66
CA ASP A 51 -9.50 26.67 13.53
C ASP A 51 -8.96 26.93 14.94
N TRP A 52 -9.75 27.64 15.75
CA TRP A 52 -9.36 27.99 17.10
C TRP A 52 -9.20 26.76 18.02
N VAL A 53 -9.94 25.66 17.77
CA VAL A 53 -9.87 24.43 18.56
C VAL A 53 -8.51 23.79 18.36
N GLU A 54 -8.06 23.68 17.10
CA GLU A 54 -6.74 23.17 16.78
C GLU A 54 -5.64 24.05 17.39
N HIS A 55 -5.69 25.38 17.21
CA HIS A 55 -4.64 26.29 17.65
C HIS A 55 -4.62 26.50 19.17
N LYS A 56 -5.77 26.64 19.81
CA LYS A 56 -5.86 27.03 21.22
C LYS A 56 -5.99 25.84 22.19
N LEU A 57 -6.52 24.73 21.72
CA LEU A 57 -6.77 23.56 22.56
C LEU A 57 -5.74 22.45 22.27
N TYR A 58 -5.78 21.85 21.08
CA TYR A 58 -4.95 20.69 20.79
C TYR A 58 -3.48 21.05 20.54
N GLY A 59 -3.19 22.02 19.69
CA GLY A 59 -1.82 22.40 19.37
C GLY A 59 -1.10 23.09 20.52
N ALA A 60 -1.79 23.94 21.30
CA ALA A 60 -1.20 24.62 22.45
C ALA A 60 -1.08 23.70 23.68
N HIS A 61 -1.94 22.69 23.81
CA HIS A 61 -2.05 21.86 25.00
C HIS A 61 -2.17 20.36 24.70
N PRO A 62 -1.17 19.71 24.10
CA PRO A 62 -1.24 18.34 23.62
C PRO A 62 -1.54 17.29 24.72
N TYR A 63 -1.32 17.63 25.98
CA TYR A 63 -1.58 16.74 27.12
C TYR A 63 -2.96 16.92 27.76
N TRP A 64 -3.74 17.92 27.37
CA TRP A 64 -5.05 18.17 28.00
C TRP A 64 -6.05 17.06 27.72
N GLY A 65 -6.08 16.53 26.50
CA GLY A 65 -6.94 15.39 26.15
C GLY A 65 -6.66 14.16 27.02
N PRO A 66 -5.42 13.65 27.06
CA PRO A 66 -5.03 12.57 27.96
C PRO A 66 -5.30 12.84 29.45
N THR A 67 -5.05 14.06 29.91
CA THR A 67 -5.30 14.46 31.31
C THR A 67 -6.81 14.46 31.62
N LEU A 68 -7.64 15.01 30.73
CA LEU A 68 -9.08 15.00 30.92
C LEU A 68 -9.64 13.57 30.91
N MET A 69 -9.15 12.69 30.04
CA MET A 69 -9.50 11.27 30.06
C MET A 69 -9.16 10.64 31.42
N ALA A 70 -7.96 10.88 31.96
CA ALA A 70 -7.57 10.37 33.30
C ALA A 70 -8.55 10.83 34.37
N ILE A 71 -8.92 12.11 34.39
CA ILE A 71 -9.87 12.67 35.34
C ILE A 71 -11.24 12.01 35.20
N ILE A 72 -11.75 11.85 33.99
CA ILE A 72 -13.05 11.21 33.74
C ILE A 72 -13.04 9.74 34.15
N ASP A 73 -12.02 8.99 33.77
CA ASP A 73 -11.90 7.58 34.10
C ASP A 73 -11.82 7.38 35.64
N ILE A 74 -11.02 8.19 36.31
CA ILE A 74 -10.90 8.13 37.79
C ILE A 74 -12.21 8.55 38.47
N ALA A 75 -12.89 9.59 37.95
CA ALA A 75 -14.17 10.05 38.54
C ALA A 75 -15.26 8.98 38.36
N LEU A 76 -15.29 8.24 37.26
CA LEU A 76 -16.31 7.22 36.99
C LEU A 76 -15.99 5.88 37.66
N PHE A 77 -14.74 5.48 37.73
CA PHE A 77 -14.32 4.13 38.12
C PHE A 77 -13.34 4.10 39.33
N GLY A 78 -13.06 5.25 39.97
CA GLY A 78 -12.12 5.32 41.07
C GLY A 78 -10.70 4.87 40.70
N VAL A 79 -10.04 4.11 41.60
CA VAL A 79 -8.68 3.61 41.35
C VAL A 79 -8.58 2.73 40.09
N ILE A 80 -9.62 1.97 39.79
CA ILE A 80 -9.67 1.16 38.53
C ILE A 80 -9.63 2.07 37.31
N GLY A 81 -10.19 3.28 37.39
CA GLY A 81 -10.13 4.27 36.29
C GLY A 81 -8.69 4.66 35.91
N ALA A 82 -7.79 4.74 36.88
CA ALA A 82 -6.37 4.97 36.59
C ALA A 82 -5.73 3.83 35.81
N ALA A 83 -6.11 2.57 36.11
CA ALA A 83 -5.64 1.42 35.32
C ALA A 83 -6.25 1.41 33.91
N ILE A 84 -7.53 1.76 33.76
CA ILE A 84 -8.20 1.90 32.47
C ILE A 84 -7.47 2.96 31.62
N TRP A 85 -7.24 4.13 32.20
CA TRP A 85 -6.49 5.19 31.51
C TRP A 85 -5.08 4.75 31.11
N ALA A 86 -4.34 4.06 31.98
CA ALA A 86 -3.00 3.57 31.67
C ALA A 86 -3.03 2.60 30.45
N VAL A 87 -4.01 1.69 30.38
CA VAL A 87 -4.21 0.79 29.24
C VAL A 87 -4.52 1.57 27.97
N GLN A 88 -5.37 2.58 28.03
CA GLN A 88 -5.68 3.45 26.89
C GLN A 88 -4.43 4.17 26.37
N MET A 89 -3.57 4.66 27.27
CA MET A 89 -2.32 5.36 26.90
C MET A 89 -1.29 4.43 26.25
N ILE A 90 -1.29 3.15 26.59
CA ILE A 90 -0.40 2.15 25.96
C ILE A 90 -1.00 1.62 24.66
N TRP A 91 -2.33 1.57 24.54
CA TRP A 91 -3.04 0.95 23.43
C TRP A 91 -2.63 1.54 22.07
N ILE A 92 -2.78 2.85 21.91
CA ILE A 92 -2.47 3.51 20.63
C ILE A 92 -0.99 3.36 20.25
N PRO A 93 -0.01 3.68 21.12
CA PRO A 93 1.40 3.49 20.80
C PRO A 93 1.75 2.05 20.43
N PHE A 94 1.22 1.08 21.16
CA PHE A 94 1.49 -0.33 20.90
C PHE A 94 0.92 -0.79 19.55
N TRP A 95 -0.34 -0.47 19.27
CA TRP A 95 -0.98 -0.91 18.03
C TRP A 95 -0.56 -0.06 16.84
N ALA A 96 -0.55 1.26 16.91
CA ALA A 96 -0.21 2.11 15.79
C ALA A 96 1.29 2.05 15.46
N ALA A 97 2.17 2.26 16.41
CA ALA A 97 3.60 2.27 16.14
C ALA A 97 4.17 0.85 15.96
N GLY A 98 3.85 -0.07 16.87
CA GLY A 98 4.38 -1.43 16.83
C GLY A 98 3.74 -2.32 15.77
N PHE A 99 2.41 -2.47 15.82
CA PHE A 99 1.71 -3.37 14.91
C PHE A 99 1.56 -2.78 13.52
N VAL A 100 0.96 -1.60 13.38
CA VAL A 100 0.68 -1.03 12.05
C VAL A 100 1.98 -0.71 11.33
N ASN A 101 2.80 0.15 11.90
CA ASN A 101 4.03 0.61 11.23
C ASN A 101 5.14 -0.45 11.25
N GLY A 102 5.18 -1.33 12.25
CA GLY A 102 6.14 -2.41 12.33
C GLY A 102 5.70 -3.65 11.57
N ILE A 103 4.74 -4.39 12.12
CA ILE A 103 4.32 -5.68 11.56
C ILE A 103 3.58 -5.47 10.24
N GLY A 104 2.83 -4.37 10.07
CA GLY A 104 2.13 -4.03 8.83
C GLY A 104 3.05 -3.85 7.61
N HIS A 105 4.35 -3.59 7.81
CA HIS A 105 5.36 -3.60 6.74
C HIS A 105 6.20 -4.88 6.69
N TRP A 106 5.98 -5.83 7.60
CA TRP A 106 6.80 -7.04 7.69
C TRP A 106 6.04 -8.33 7.38
N ALA A 107 4.82 -8.50 7.90
CA ALA A 107 4.04 -9.73 7.79
C ALA A 107 2.59 -9.47 7.40
N GLY A 108 1.96 -10.44 6.73
CA GLY A 108 0.58 -10.39 6.31
C GLY A 108 0.39 -10.69 4.82
N TYR A 109 -0.83 -10.46 4.33
CA TYR A 109 -1.17 -10.64 2.92
C TYR A 109 -1.15 -9.30 2.16
N ARG A 110 -1.14 -9.36 0.83
CA ARG A 110 -1.19 -8.18 -0.04
C ARG A 110 -2.33 -8.30 -1.05
N ASN A 111 -3.08 -7.23 -1.18
CA ASN A 111 -4.05 -7.05 -2.25
C ASN A 111 -3.46 -6.29 -3.43
N PHE A 112 -2.47 -5.44 -3.17
CA PHE A 112 -1.88 -4.52 -4.14
C PHE A 112 -0.36 -4.63 -4.10
N GLU A 113 0.27 -4.64 -5.27
CA GLU A 113 1.72 -4.52 -5.42
C GLU A 113 2.12 -3.03 -5.33
N SER A 114 1.94 -2.45 -4.14
CA SER A 114 2.41 -1.11 -3.82
C SER A 114 3.94 -1.03 -3.89
N ALA A 115 4.47 0.20 -4.00
CA ALA A 115 5.90 0.41 -4.11
C ALA A 115 6.68 0.14 -2.81
N ASP A 116 5.98 -0.14 -1.73
CA ASP A 116 6.46 -0.41 -0.38
C ASP A 116 6.26 -1.88 0.03
N THR A 117 6.64 -2.24 1.26
CA THR A 117 6.46 -3.59 1.81
C THR A 117 5.16 -3.76 2.59
N SER A 118 4.26 -2.75 2.60
CA SER A 118 3.01 -2.78 3.35
C SER A 118 2.17 -4.04 3.09
N ARG A 119 1.53 -4.54 4.14
CA ARG A 119 0.73 -5.76 4.16
C ARG A 119 -0.51 -5.57 4.98
N ASN A 120 -1.59 -6.22 4.58
CA ASN A 120 -2.77 -6.35 5.43
C ASN A 120 -2.48 -7.39 6.50
N LEU A 121 -2.63 -7.03 7.77
CA LEU A 121 -2.40 -7.91 8.91
C LEU A 121 -3.49 -8.99 8.99
N LEU A 122 -4.73 -8.54 9.03
CA LEU A 122 -5.94 -9.35 9.10
C LEU A 122 -6.99 -8.78 8.15
N PRO A 123 -7.94 -9.60 7.67
CA PRO A 123 -9.03 -9.12 6.82
C PRO A 123 -10.12 -8.37 7.60
N TRP A 124 -10.05 -8.36 8.91
CA TRP A 124 -11.03 -7.74 9.81
C TRP A 124 -10.39 -6.61 10.58
N GLY A 125 -10.67 -5.38 10.15
CA GLY A 125 -10.17 -4.16 10.76
C GLY A 125 -11.00 -3.74 11.97
N PHE A 126 -10.90 -4.48 13.09
CA PHE A 126 -11.62 -4.19 14.33
C PHE A 126 -10.79 -3.47 15.39
N TRP A 127 -9.51 -3.83 15.51
CA TRP A 127 -8.71 -3.47 16.69
C TRP A 127 -8.09 -2.08 16.59
N ILE A 128 -7.80 -1.64 15.35
CA ILE A 128 -7.09 -0.39 15.09
C ILE A 128 -7.84 0.47 14.04
N GLY A 129 -9.18 0.39 14.06
CA GLY A 129 -10.01 1.25 13.23
C GLY A 129 -9.94 1.00 11.72
N GLY A 130 -9.48 -0.18 11.29
CA GLY A 130 -9.29 -0.53 9.87
C GLY A 130 -7.84 -0.54 9.41
N GLU A 131 -6.91 -0.02 10.20
CA GLU A 131 -5.47 0.03 9.86
C GLU A 131 -4.82 -1.36 9.75
N GLU A 132 -5.48 -2.42 10.19
CA GLU A 132 -5.10 -3.80 9.88
C GLU A 132 -5.05 -4.08 8.38
N LEU A 133 -5.79 -3.29 7.58
CA LEU A 133 -5.82 -3.33 6.12
C LEU A 133 -4.76 -2.38 5.52
N HIS A 134 -3.56 -2.45 6.04
CA HIS A 134 -2.49 -1.48 5.83
C HIS A 134 -1.97 -1.42 4.38
N ASN A 135 -1.92 -2.55 3.66
CA ASN A 135 -1.59 -2.54 2.23
C ASN A 135 -2.68 -1.85 1.39
N ASN A 136 -3.96 -2.00 1.77
CA ASN A 136 -5.05 -1.30 1.09
C ASN A 136 -4.95 0.20 1.33
N HIS A 137 -4.64 0.61 2.57
CA HIS A 137 -4.40 2.00 2.94
C HIS A 137 -3.23 2.60 2.15
N HIS A 138 -2.09 1.91 2.08
CA HIS A 138 -0.92 2.36 1.29
C HIS A 138 -1.19 2.44 -0.22
N ALA A 139 -2.05 1.56 -0.75
CA ALA A 139 -2.45 1.63 -2.15
C ALA A 139 -3.35 2.83 -2.46
N PHE A 140 -4.21 3.25 -1.51
CA PHE A 140 -5.15 4.37 -1.64
C PHE A 140 -5.17 5.21 -0.36
N PRO A 141 -4.10 5.96 -0.06
CA PRO A 141 -3.94 6.63 1.23
C PRO A 141 -4.96 7.73 1.52
N SER A 142 -5.63 8.25 0.50
CA SER A 142 -6.71 9.25 0.66
C SER A 142 -8.11 8.66 0.76
N SER A 143 -8.25 7.33 0.76
CA SER A 143 -9.53 6.65 0.88
C SER A 143 -10.01 6.61 2.33
N ALA A 144 -11.25 6.99 2.58
CA ALA A 144 -11.91 6.82 3.87
C ALA A 144 -12.31 5.36 4.16
N LYS A 145 -12.24 4.48 3.17
CA LYS A 145 -12.58 3.06 3.26
C LYS A 145 -11.34 2.22 2.97
N PHE A 146 -10.95 1.36 3.91
CA PHE A 146 -9.79 0.48 3.76
C PHE A 146 -10.17 -0.94 3.34
N ALA A 147 -11.38 -1.42 3.62
CA ALA A 147 -11.90 -2.68 3.11
C ALA A 147 -12.21 -2.57 1.62
N LEU A 148 -11.26 -2.99 0.76
CA LEU A 148 -11.37 -2.88 -0.70
C LEU A 148 -11.73 -4.22 -1.38
N ARG A 149 -11.83 -5.29 -0.62
CA ARG A 149 -12.31 -6.61 -1.08
C ARG A 149 -13.61 -6.97 -0.38
N LYS A 150 -14.47 -7.76 -1.02
CA LYS A 150 -15.79 -8.14 -0.50
C LYS A 150 -15.75 -8.94 0.82
N TRP A 151 -14.62 -9.60 1.10
CA TRP A 151 -14.38 -10.43 2.29
C TRP A 151 -13.64 -9.69 3.41
N GLU A 152 -13.32 -8.42 3.21
CA GLU A 152 -12.69 -7.55 4.20
C GLU A 152 -13.75 -6.74 4.95
N PHE A 153 -13.49 -6.48 6.21
CA PHE A 153 -14.31 -5.63 7.07
C PHE A 153 -13.46 -4.49 7.66
N ASP A 154 -14.06 -3.33 7.80
CA ASP A 154 -13.43 -2.09 8.26
C ASP A 154 -14.40 -1.39 9.20
N ILE A 155 -14.10 -1.45 10.51
CA ILE A 155 -14.95 -0.83 11.54
C ILE A 155 -14.89 0.71 11.47
N GLY A 156 -13.75 1.28 11.07
CA GLY A 156 -13.59 2.72 10.85
C GLY A 156 -14.54 3.22 9.76
N TRP A 157 -14.61 2.49 8.65
CA TRP A 157 -15.57 2.79 7.58
C TRP A 157 -17.03 2.63 8.04
N ALA A 158 -17.32 1.59 8.82
CA ALA A 158 -18.66 1.40 9.39
C ALA A 158 -19.07 2.58 10.29
N ALA A 159 -18.15 3.03 11.17
CA ALA A 159 -18.36 4.21 12.01
C ALA A 159 -18.55 5.49 11.18
N ILE A 160 -17.71 5.72 10.16
CA ILE A 160 -17.86 6.87 9.23
C ILE A 160 -19.23 6.85 8.55
N CYS A 161 -19.69 5.66 8.11
CA CYS A 161 -21.01 5.51 7.50
C CYS A 161 -22.14 5.84 8.48
N ALA A 162 -22.04 5.41 9.74
CA ALA A 162 -23.01 5.73 10.79
C ALA A 162 -23.04 7.23 11.07
N PHE A 163 -21.89 7.88 11.25
CA PHE A 163 -21.82 9.34 11.44
C PHE A 163 -22.33 10.11 10.22
N ARG A 164 -22.04 9.63 9.01
CA ARG A 164 -22.60 10.23 7.79
C ARG A 164 -24.13 10.14 7.77
N ALA A 165 -24.70 9.01 8.17
CA ALA A 165 -26.17 8.85 8.25
C ALA A 165 -26.80 9.79 9.27
N LEU A 166 -26.08 10.14 10.33
CA LEU A 166 -26.50 11.12 11.35
C LEU A 166 -26.21 12.58 10.96
N GLY A 167 -25.61 12.83 9.78
CA GLY A 167 -25.22 14.17 9.36
C GLY A 167 -23.97 14.73 10.08
N LEU A 168 -23.26 13.91 10.85
CA LEU A 168 -22.09 14.29 11.65
C LEU A 168 -20.75 14.14 10.91
N ALA A 169 -20.75 13.46 9.76
CA ALA A 169 -19.53 13.28 8.95
C ALA A 169 -19.83 13.42 7.45
N LYS A 170 -18.84 13.91 6.70
CA LYS A 170 -18.88 13.97 5.23
C LYS A 170 -17.71 13.15 4.68
N VAL A 171 -18.02 12.17 3.84
CA VAL A 171 -17.01 11.38 3.12
C VAL A 171 -16.48 12.20 1.95
N LEU A 172 -15.18 12.49 1.96
CA LEU A 172 -14.54 13.27 0.90
C LEU A 172 -14.08 12.38 -0.26
N ARG A 173 -13.49 11.23 0.06
CA ARG A 173 -12.95 10.30 -0.94
C ARG A 173 -13.10 8.86 -0.50
N VAL A 174 -13.36 7.98 -1.47
CA VAL A 174 -13.26 6.52 -1.36
C VAL A 174 -12.40 6.05 -2.53
N ALA A 175 -11.64 4.98 -2.35
CA ALA A 175 -10.88 4.38 -3.43
C ALA A 175 -11.81 4.09 -4.62
N PRO A 176 -11.46 4.56 -5.83
CA PRO A 176 -12.29 4.30 -7.01
C PRO A 176 -12.30 2.81 -7.33
N THR A 177 -13.30 2.36 -8.05
CA THR A 177 -13.35 1.00 -8.61
C THR A 177 -12.78 0.99 -10.02
N LEU A 178 -12.08 -0.09 -10.36
CA LEU A 178 -11.58 -0.31 -11.71
C LEU A 178 -12.68 -0.95 -12.56
N ASP A 179 -12.92 -0.36 -13.72
CA ASP A 179 -13.79 -0.92 -14.77
C ASP A 179 -12.96 -1.25 -16.01
N VAL A 180 -13.54 -2.01 -16.93
CA VAL A 180 -12.89 -2.42 -18.17
C VAL A 180 -13.86 -2.20 -19.35
N ARG A 181 -13.56 -1.22 -20.17
CA ARG A 181 -14.29 -0.93 -21.40
C ARG A 181 -14.04 -2.02 -22.45
N PRO A 182 -15.06 -2.54 -23.10
CA PRO A 182 -14.90 -3.49 -24.19
C PRO A 182 -14.37 -2.82 -25.45
N ASN A 183 -13.67 -3.58 -26.29
CA ASN A 183 -13.29 -3.20 -27.67
C ASN A 183 -12.51 -1.88 -27.82
N VAL A 184 -11.67 -1.54 -26.86
CA VAL A 184 -10.75 -0.40 -27.00
C VAL A 184 -9.59 -0.81 -27.91
N PRO A 185 -9.41 -0.19 -29.09
CA PRO A 185 -8.36 -0.59 -30.02
C PRO A 185 -6.97 -0.21 -29.55
N LEU A 186 -6.82 0.97 -28.95
CA LEU A 186 -5.56 1.50 -28.44
C LEU A 186 -5.83 2.31 -27.17
N PRO A 187 -4.92 2.33 -26.18
CA PRO A 187 -5.05 3.16 -24.99
C PRO A 187 -5.27 4.63 -25.32
N ASP A 188 -6.22 5.23 -24.65
CA ASP A 188 -6.53 6.65 -24.70
C ASP A 188 -6.22 7.36 -23.37
N ALA A 189 -6.55 8.64 -23.25
CA ALA A 189 -6.34 9.42 -22.02
C ALA A 189 -7.10 8.86 -20.81
N GLU A 190 -8.27 8.26 -21.04
CA GLU A 190 -9.06 7.61 -19.99
C GLU A 190 -8.39 6.33 -19.50
N THR A 191 -7.89 5.50 -20.43
CA THR A 191 -7.07 4.32 -20.10
C THR A 191 -5.85 4.73 -19.26
N LEU A 192 -5.10 5.75 -19.71
CA LEU A 192 -3.93 6.22 -18.97
C LEU A 192 -4.31 6.68 -17.56
N LYS A 193 -5.38 7.47 -17.43
CA LYS A 193 -5.89 7.91 -16.12
C LYS A 193 -6.24 6.72 -15.24
N ALA A 194 -6.92 5.71 -15.78
CA ALA A 194 -7.29 4.51 -15.03
C ALA A 194 -6.05 3.70 -14.60
N VAL A 195 -5.10 3.50 -15.50
CA VAL A 195 -3.83 2.79 -15.21
C VAL A 195 -3.03 3.50 -14.12
N LEU A 196 -2.92 4.83 -14.17
CA LEU A 196 -2.22 5.60 -13.14
C LEU A 196 -2.96 5.58 -11.80
N THR A 197 -4.29 5.70 -11.81
CA THR A 197 -5.13 5.65 -10.61
C THR A 197 -5.07 4.29 -9.94
N HIS A 198 -5.08 3.22 -10.73
CA HIS A 198 -5.07 1.83 -10.27
C HIS A 198 -3.70 1.14 -10.47
N ARG A 199 -2.60 1.91 -10.47
CA ARG A 199 -1.26 1.39 -10.79
C ARG A 199 -0.89 0.15 -10.00
N PHE A 200 -1.18 0.10 -8.72
CA PHE A 200 -0.85 -1.04 -7.86
C PHE A 200 -1.76 -2.26 -8.14
N GLN A 201 -3.03 -2.02 -8.51
CA GLN A 201 -3.91 -3.09 -8.99
C GLN A 201 -3.40 -3.64 -10.34
N ALA A 202 -3.01 -2.78 -11.27
CA ALA A 202 -2.46 -3.19 -12.57
C ALA A 202 -1.19 -4.03 -12.39
N MET A 203 -0.28 -3.67 -11.48
CA MET A 203 0.91 -4.45 -11.17
C MET A 203 0.57 -5.79 -10.51
N THR A 204 -0.45 -5.82 -9.64
CA THR A 204 -0.96 -7.06 -9.03
C THR A 204 -1.54 -7.99 -10.10
N ASP A 205 -2.35 -7.45 -11.00
CA ASP A 205 -2.95 -8.21 -12.10
C ASP A 205 -1.87 -8.71 -13.06
N TYR A 206 -0.84 -7.92 -13.33
CA TYR A 206 0.33 -8.33 -14.10
C TYR A 206 1.05 -9.50 -13.46
N TYR A 207 1.36 -9.41 -12.18
CA TYR A 207 2.00 -10.51 -11.46
C TYR A 207 1.17 -11.80 -11.50
N ARG A 208 -0.12 -11.71 -11.21
CA ARG A 208 -1.03 -12.86 -11.13
C ARG A 208 -1.33 -13.49 -12.49
N ASN A 209 -1.51 -12.67 -13.52
CA ASN A 209 -2.01 -13.11 -14.81
C ASN A 209 -0.91 -13.25 -15.87
N VAL A 210 0.29 -12.69 -15.66
CA VAL A 210 1.41 -12.81 -16.59
C VAL A 210 2.57 -13.58 -15.95
N ILE A 211 3.15 -13.07 -14.86
CA ILE A 211 4.37 -13.64 -14.29
C ILE A 211 4.12 -15.04 -13.73
N VAL A 212 3.08 -15.23 -12.93
CA VAL A 212 2.80 -16.54 -12.31
C VAL A 212 2.46 -17.62 -13.33
N PRO A 213 1.60 -17.38 -14.34
CA PRO A 213 1.37 -18.36 -15.41
C PRO A 213 2.64 -18.67 -16.20
N THR A 214 3.38 -17.66 -16.65
CA THR A 214 4.63 -17.86 -17.40
C THR A 214 5.65 -18.69 -16.60
N LEU A 215 5.82 -18.39 -15.31
CA LEU A 215 6.70 -19.17 -14.44
C LEU A 215 6.24 -20.61 -14.31
N ARG A 216 4.92 -20.85 -14.25
CA ARG A 216 4.34 -22.20 -14.17
C ARG A 216 4.58 -22.98 -15.45
N ASP A 217 4.33 -22.35 -16.60
CA ASP A 217 4.50 -22.96 -17.93
C ASP A 217 5.97 -23.33 -18.17
N GLU A 218 6.90 -22.44 -17.90
CA GLU A 218 8.34 -22.74 -18.03
C GLU A 218 8.82 -23.81 -17.06
N ALA A 219 8.31 -23.83 -15.82
CA ALA A 219 8.63 -24.89 -14.87
C ALA A 219 8.11 -26.26 -15.37
N GLN A 220 6.89 -26.32 -15.92
CA GLN A 220 6.32 -27.54 -16.51
C GLN A 220 7.14 -28.04 -17.69
N HIS A 221 7.53 -27.16 -18.61
CA HIS A 221 8.37 -27.52 -19.74
C HIS A 221 9.77 -28.04 -19.33
N ALA A 222 10.29 -27.54 -18.21
CA ALA A 222 11.54 -28.03 -17.64
C ALA A 222 11.38 -29.31 -16.78
N GLY A 223 10.16 -29.86 -16.64
CA GLY A 223 9.88 -30.99 -15.74
C GLY A 223 9.99 -30.63 -14.26
N GLU A 224 9.97 -29.34 -13.92
CA GLU A 224 10.10 -28.83 -12.57
C GLU A 224 8.76 -28.41 -11.97
N SER A 225 8.65 -28.41 -10.64
CA SER A 225 7.54 -27.76 -9.94
C SER A 225 7.81 -26.27 -9.77
N ILE A 226 6.78 -25.44 -9.84
CA ILE A 226 6.86 -24.01 -9.47
C ILE A 226 7.44 -23.81 -8.06
N LYS A 227 7.33 -24.81 -7.19
CA LYS A 227 7.91 -24.81 -5.83
C LYS A 227 9.43 -24.91 -5.84
N ALA A 228 10.05 -25.35 -6.95
CA ALA A 228 11.52 -25.35 -7.11
C ALA A 228 12.09 -23.93 -7.08
N VAL A 229 11.31 -22.91 -7.49
CA VAL A 229 11.70 -21.51 -7.29
C VAL A 229 11.38 -21.09 -5.85
N PRO A 230 12.38 -20.68 -5.05
CA PRO A 230 12.17 -20.30 -3.65
C PRO A 230 11.11 -19.22 -3.47
N ARG A 231 10.36 -19.29 -2.37
CA ARG A 231 9.27 -18.32 -2.09
C ARG A 231 9.77 -16.86 -2.11
N ARG A 232 11.01 -16.61 -1.64
CA ARG A 232 11.64 -15.28 -1.67
C ARG A 232 11.81 -14.79 -3.11
N MET A 233 12.27 -15.65 -4.02
CA MET A 233 12.43 -15.31 -5.45
C MET A 233 11.09 -15.10 -6.15
N ARG A 234 10.09 -15.94 -5.87
CA ARG A 234 8.72 -15.74 -6.41
C ARG A 234 8.12 -14.41 -5.96
N ARG A 235 8.37 -13.97 -4.73
CA ARG A 235 7.95 -12.64 -4.26
C ARG A 235 8.71 -11.53 -4.97
N ALA A 236 10.01 -11.70 -5.15
CA ALA A 236 10.85 -10.73 -5.86
C ALA A 236 10.44 -10.53 -7.33
N LEU A 237 9.84 -11.53 -7.97
CA LEU A 237 9.25 -11.36 -9.31
C LEU A 237 8.04 -10.40 -9.30
N ALA A 238 7.30 -10.29 -8.19
CA ALA A 238 6.17 -9.39 -8.06
C ALA A 238 6.60 -7.92 -7.98
N ASP A 239 7.67 -7.62 -7.24
CA ASP A 239 8.17 -6.26 -7.00
C ASP A 239 9.38 -5.86 -7.87
N GLY A 240 9.85 -6.79 -8.74
CA GLY A 240 11.02 -6.58 -9.60
C GLY A 240 12.36 -6.73 -8.86
N GLY A 241 12.37 -7.36 -7.70
CA GLY A 241 13.57 -7.57 -6.89
C GLY A 241 14.00 -6.36 -6.07
N ARG A 242 13.15 -5.35 -5.94
CA ARG A 242 13.46 -4.07 -5.27
C ARG A 242 14.03 -4.24 -3.84
N TRP A 243 13.58 -5.27 -3.12
CA TRP A 243 13.92 -5.51 -1.71
C TRP A 243 14.95 -6.65 -1.53
N LEU A 244 15.63 -7.01 -2.59
CA LEU A 244 16.70 -7.99 -2.53
C LEU A 244 18.05 -7.32 -2.22
N ASP A 245 18.82 -7.99 -1.39
CA ASP A 245 20.24 -7.72 -1.24
C ASP A 245 21.03 -8.14 -2.49
N SER A 246 22.31 -7.88 -2.55
CA SER A 246 23.17 -8.22 -3.68
C SER A 246 23.18 -9.72 -4.00
N ASP A 247 23.21 -10.58 -2.97
CA ASP A 247 23.14 -12.04 -3.13
C ASP A 247 21.77 -12.48 -3.68
N GLY A 248 20.68 -11.93 -3.13
CA GLY A 248 19.32 -12.18 -3.63
C GLY A 248 19.13 -11.73 -5.07
N SER A 249 19.67 -10.55 -5.44
CA SER A 249 19.62 -10.04 -6.81
C SER A 249 20.38 -10.94 -7.77
N SER A 250 21.58 -11.41 -7.40
CA SER A 250 22.37 -12.36 -8.19
C SER A 250 21.61 -13.69 -8.39
N LYS A 251 20.97 -14.19 -7.34
CA LYS A 251 20.14 -15.41 -7.41
C LYS A 251 18.90 -15.21 -8.31
N LEU A 252 18.26 -14.05 -8.25
CA LEU A 252 17.13 -13.73 -9.16
C LEU A 252 17.59 -13.71 -10.61
N GLN A 253 18.72 -13.06 -10.91
CA GLN A 253 19.30 -13.04 -12.25
C GLN A 253 19.64 -14.44 -12.76
N ALA A 254 20.19 -15.31 -11.90
CA ALA A 254 20.48 -16.70 -12.26
C ALA A 254 19.19 -17.51 -12.56
N VAL A 255 18.08 -17.21 -11.88
CA VAL A 255 16.76 -17.81 -12.18
C VAL A 255 16.24 -17.32 -13.52
N LEU A 256 16.35 -16.02 -13.80
CA LEU A 256 15.88 -15.41 -15.05
C LEU A 256 16.73 -15.84 -16.25
N ALA A 257 18.04 -16.00 -16.08
CA ALA A 257 18.94 -16.46 -17.14
C ALA A 257 18.59 -17.86 -17.68
N LYS A 258 18.00 -18.70 -16.84
CA LYS A 258 17.56 -20.07 -17.24
C LYS A 258 16.14 -20.08 -17.83
N ARG A 259 15.45 -18.94 -17.82
CA ARG A 259 14.02 -18.83 -18.18
C ARG A 259 13.77 -17.60 -19.07
N PRO A 260 14.03 -17.71 -20.37
CA PRO A 260 14.02 -16.56 -21.30
C PRO A 260 12.63 -15.90 -21.40
N THR A 261 11.55 -16.69 -21.43
CA THR A 261 10.19 -16.14 -21.50
C THR A 261 9.84 -15.39 -20.20
N LEU A 262 10.20 -15.96 -19.05
CA LEU A 262 10.02 -15.29 -17.75
C LEU A 262 10.82 -13.99 -17.68
N LYS A 263 12.06 -13.99 -18.19
CA LYS A 263 12.88 -12.78 -18.27
C LYS A 263 12.19 -11.71 -19.11
N THR A 264 11.69 -12.06 -20.27
CA THR A 264 10.96 -11.14 -21.16
C THR A 264 9.76 -10.52 -20.47
N VAL A 265 8.92 -11.31 -19.80
CA VAL A 265 7.75 -10.73 -19.08
C VAL A 265 8.17 -9.89 -17.87
N CYS A 266 9.30 -10.19 -17.22
CA CYS A 266 9.85 -9.34 -16.17
C CYS A 266 10.36 -8.00 -16.72
N ASP A 267 10.96 -7.97 -17.91
CA ASP A 267 11.39 -6.74 -18.59
C ASP A 267 10.17 -5.88 -18.97
N PHE A 268 9.11 -6.49 -19.50
CA PHE A 268 7.83 -5.81 -19.76
C PHE A 268 7.22 -5.23 -18.49
N ARG A 269 7.27 -5.96 -17.37
CA ARG A 269 6.83 -5.46 -16.06
C ARG A 269 7.59 -4.21 -15.64
N THR A 270 8.90 -4.24 -15.74
CA THR A 270 9.78 -3.12 -15.37
C THR A 270 9.47 -1.88 -16.21
N ARG A 271 9.29 -2.05 -17.50
CA ARG A 271 8.90 -0.98 -18.43
C ARG A 271 7.52 -0.41 -18.09
N LEU A 272 6.53 -1.26 -17.78
CA LEU A 272 5.20 -0.81 -17.38
C LEU A 272 5.25 -0.01 -16.07
N ALA A 273 6.03 -0.45 -15.09
CA ALA A 273 6.22 0.28 -13.84
C ALA A 273 6.86 1.66 -14.09
N ALA A 274 7.88 1.73 -14.92
CA ALA A 274 8.54 3.00 -15.27
C ALA A 274 7.58 3.98 -15.98
N LEU A 275 6.69 3.49 -16.86
CA LEU A 275 5.67 4.31 -17.50
C LEU A 275 4.69 4.93 -16.49
N MET A 276 4.36 4.21 -15.42
CA MET A 276 3.47 4.72 -14.37
C MET A 276 4.13 5.79 -13.48
N GLU A 277 5.46 5.88 -13.48
CA GLU A 277 6.24 6.90 -12.75
C GLU A 277 6.64 8.08 -13.64
N GLN A 278 6.41 7.99 -14.95
CA GLN A 278 6.83 8.99 -15.93
C GLN A 278 6.06 10.31 -15.75
N ARG A 279 6.79 11.42 -15.74
CA ARG A 279 6.23 12.77 -15.74
C ARG A 279 5.86 13.17 -17.17
N GLY A 280 4.64 13.69 -17.36
CA GLY A 280 4.13 14.12 -18.65
C GLY A 280 3.12 13.13 -19.27
N ALA A 281 1.84 13.52 -19.26
CA ALA A 281 0.73 12.67 -19.70
C ALA A 281 0.83 12.23 -21.15
N GLU A 282 1.28 13.09 -22.05
CA GLU A 282 1.41 12.75 -23.49
C GLU A 282 2.48 11.69 -23.71
N GLN A 283 3.65 11.83 -23.09
CA GLN A 283 4.73 10.86 -23.19
C GLN A 283 4.35 9.52 -22.55
N ALA A 284 3.72 9.56 -21.40
CA ALA A 284 3.22 8.36 -20.73
C ALA A 284 2.17 7.62 -21.58
N LEU A 285 1.26 8.36 -22.25
CA LEU A 285 0.28 7.77 -23.15
C LEU A 285 0.92 7.12 -24.38
N LYS A 286 1.84 7.80 -25.05
CA LYS A 286 2.60 7.24 -26.17
C LYS A 286 3.38 6.00 -25.76
N GLY A 287 4.05 6.05 -24.61
CA GLY A 287 4.76 4.92 -24.07
C GLY A 287 3.85 3.73 -23.74
N LEU A 288 2.66 3.98 -23.17
CA LEU A 288 1.67 2.95 -22.90
C LEU A 288 1.13 2.32 -24.19
N GLN A 289 0.85 3.12 -25.21
CA GLN A 289 0.42 2.65 -26.53
C GLN A 289 1.48 1.74 -27.16
N GLN A 290 2.74 2.18 -27.17
CA GLN A 290 3.84 1.37 -27.68
C GLN A 290 4.00 0.07 -26.89
N TRP A 291 3.95 0.14 -25.56
CA TRP A 291 4.04 -1.03 -24.70
C TRP A 291 2.94 -2.07 -25.01
N ILE A 292 1.69 -1.63 -25.22
CA ILE A 292 0.57 -2.50 -25.58
C ILE A 292 0.83 -3.20 -26.94
N VAL A 293 1.23 -2.44 -27.97
CA VAL A 293 1.52 -3.00 -29.30
C VAL A 293 2.61 -4.07 -29.21
N GLU A 294 3.71 -3.78 -28.53
CA GLU A 294 4.81 -4.74 -28.35
C GLU A 294 4.37 -5.97 -27.54
N ALA A 295 3.55 -5.79 -26.51
CA ALA A 295 3.03 -6.88 -25.71
C ALA A 295 2.09 -7.80 -26.52
N GLU A 296 1.22 -7.23 -27.35
CA GLU A 296 0.33 -7.99 -28.25
C GLU A 296 1.13 -8.75 -29.34
N GLN A 297 2.29 -8.25 -29.75
CA GLN A 297 3.18 -8.88 -30.73
C GLN A 297 4.20 -9.87 -30.13
N SER A 298 4.27 -9.96 -28.80
CA SER A 298 5.29 -10.75 -28.09
C SER A 298 5.25 -12.26 -28.32
N GLY A 299 4.13 -12.81 -28.79
CA GLY A 299 3.90 -14.25 -28.88
C GLY A 299 3.67 -14.93 -27.51
N ILE A 300 3.69 -14.20 -26.41
CA ILE A 300 3.47 -14.73 -25.05
C ILE A 300 2.00 -14.51 -24.67
N ARG A 301 1.20 -15.58 -24.73
CA ARG A 301 -0.26 -15.52 -24.54
C ARG A 301 -0.67 -14.77 -23.27
N ALA A 302 -0.08 -15.06 -22.13
CA ALA A 302 -0.41 -14.41 -20.88
C ALA A 302 -0.19 -12.89 -20.93
N LEU A 303 0.87 -12.42 -21.63
CA LEU A 303 1.17 -11.01 -21.82
C LEU A 303 0.20 -10.36 -22.80
N GLN A 304 -0.17 -11.06 -23.88
CA GLN A 304 -1.17 -10.61 -24.86
C GLN A 304 -2.55 -10.43 -24.22
N ASP A 305 -3.00 -11.41 -23.45
CA ASP A 305 -4.29 -11.37 -22.73
C ASP A 305 -4.32 -10.21 -21.71
N PHE A 306 -3.22 -9.98 -21.01
CA PHE A 306 -3.11 -8.86 -20.08
C PHE A 306 -3.13 -7.50 -20.82
N ALA A 307 -2.39 -7.36 -21.93
CA ALA A 307 -2.37 -6.15 -22.75
C ALA A 307 -3.76 -5.82 -23.30
N ALA A 308 -4.47 -6.83 -23.81
CA ALA A 308 -5.84 -6.70 -24.31
C ALA A 308 -6.82 -6.19 -23.23
N ARG A 309 -6.62 -6.60 -21.98
CA ARG A 309 -7.42 -6.13 -20.84
C ARG A 309 -7.01 -4.72 -20.39
N LEU A 310 -5.70 -4.46 -20.31
CA LEU A 310 -5.15 -3.20 -19.82
C LEU A 310 -5.60 -2.01 -20.65
N LYS A 311 -5.65 -2.17 -21.98
CA LYS A 311 -6.10 -1.10 -22.90
C LYS A 311 -7.55 -0.68 -22.66
N GLY A 312 -8.38 -1.53 -22.08
CA GLY A 312 -9.76 -1.23 -21.72
C GLY A 312 -9.97 -0.62 -20.32
N TYR A 313 -8.91 -0.47 -19.52
CA TYR A 313 -9.08 0.06 -18.16
C TYR A 313 -9.75 1.42 -18.14
N ALA A 314 -10.72 1.58 -17.25
CA ALA A 314 -11.45 2.82 -16.98
C ALA A 314 -11.67 2.99 -15.47
N VAL A 315 -11.78 4.23 -15.02
CA VAL A 315 -12.22 4.52 -13.65
C VAL A 315 -13.74 4.44 -13.67
N ALA A 316 -14.31 3.56 -12.85
CA ALA A 316 -15.78 3.48 -12.74
C ALA A 316 -16.36 4.82 -12.29
N ALA A 317 -17.48 5.19 -12.91
CA ALA A 317 -18.18 6.45 -12.68
C ALA A 317 -18.80 6.52 -11.26
#